data_129b5be2a49b6f0710b5c22401a6ef4f
#
_entry.id   129b5be2a49b6f0710b5c22401a6ef4f
#
_cell.length_a   1.000
_cell.length_b   1.000
_cell.length_c   1.000
_cell.angle_alpha   90.00
_cell.angle_beta   90.00
_cell.angle_gamma   90.00
#
_symmetry.space_group_name_H-M   'P 1'
#
loop_
_entity.id
_entity.type
_entity.pdbx_description
1 polymer ?
#
loop_
_entity_poly.entity_id
_entity_poly.type
_entity_poly.pdbx_seq_one_letter_code
_entity_poly.pdbx_strand_id
1 'polypeptide(L)'
;MEQEKNYRYIPKEKHNPIVKNKLPNVKNMFMVASGKGGVGKSTVAAGLALSLALEGYSVGLMDADIYGPSIPTLFDLENFDRPEIIEQNGRNMIEPYNRFGIKIMSIGFFFDSHQAVIWRGPMLSNGLKQMINDTNWGKLDYLIIDTPPGTGDVHITLLQDFEISGAIVVTTPQHVALSDVQKVIKMFGDKQIGIPVLGIVENMSWFIPSPHPEEKYYLFGKGGGDLLAKTFNIPLLAQIPINEKICTACDEGKLNEIMKDEAVRLAFQSIFLKVTL
;
A
#
# COMPACT_ATOMS: atom_id res chain seq x y z
N MET A 1 -55.93 14.33 0.08
CA MET A 1 -55.38 14.32 1.44
C MET A 1 -53.99 13.67 1.33
N GLU A 2 -52.97 14.50 1.13
CA GLU A 2 -51.57 14.08 1.13
C GLU A 2 -51.10 13.92 2.58
N GLN A 3 -50.61 12.74 2.90
CA GLN A 3 -49.99 12.50 4.21
C GLN A 3 -48.60 13.11 4.20
N GLU A 4 -48.40 14.20 4.95
CA GLU A 4 -47.09 14.76 5.28
C GLU A 4 -46.26 13.71 6.04
N LYS A 5 -45.19 13.21 5.42
CA LYS A 5 -44.16 12.39 6.08
C LYS A 5 -43.31 13.29 6.98
N ASN A 6 -43.63 13.28 8.28
CA ASN A 6 -42.83 13.90 9.32
C ASN A 6 -41.45 13.19 9.40
N TYR A 7 -40.41 13.71 8.76
CA TYR A 7 -39.04 13.32 8.98
C TYR A 7 -38.60 13.89 10.33
N ARG A 8 -38.60 13.06 11.37
CA ARG A 8 -37.96 13.42 12.64
C ARG A 8 -36.47 13.64 12.39
N TYR A 9 -36.00 14.86 12.62
CA TYR A 9 -34.59 15.20 12.70
C TYR A 9 -33.97 14.40 13.86
N ILE A 10 -33.10 13.45 13.54
CA ILE A 10 -32.25 12.77 14.52
C ILE A 10 -31.01 13.66 14.67
N PRO A 11 -30.76 14.24 15.86
CA PRO A 11 -29.54 15.02 16.08
C PRO A 11 -28.32 14.13 15.79
N LYS A 12 -27.40 14.63 14.96
CA LYS A 12 -26.10 13.96 14.77
C LYS A 12 -25.43 13.87 16.14
N GLU A 13 -25.22 12.66 16.62
CA GLU A 13 -24.39 12.42 17.79
C GLU A 13 -23.07 13.16 17.60
N LYS A 14 -22.65 13.91 18.62
CA LYS A 14 -21.32 14.50 18.64
C LYS A 14 -20.34 13.34 18.71
N HIS A 15 -19.78 12.95 17.58
CA HIS A 15 -18.71 11.99 17.57
C HIS A 15 -17.53 12.59 18.35
N ASN A 16 -17.16 11.96 19.45
CA ASN A 16 -15.89 12.24 20.10
C ASN A 16 -14.79 12.03 19.07
N PRO A 17 -13.76 12.90 19.02
CA PRO A 17 -12.67 12.72 18.09
C PRO A 17 -12.05 11.33 18.33
N ILE A 18 -11.94 10.53 17.25
CA ILE A 18 -11.30 9.22 17.30
C ILE A 18 -9.84 9.46 17.67
N VAL A 19 -9.43 8.96 18.84
CA VAL A 19 -8.02 9.01 19.25
C VAL A 19 -7.27 7.93 18.49
N LYS A 20 -6.52 8.34 17.47
CA LYS A 20 -5.71 7.43 16.66
C LYS A 20 -4.46 7.01 17.40
N ASN A 21 -4.10 5.73 17.26
CA ASN A 21 -2.89 5.19 17.84
C ASN A 21 -1.66 5.62 17.00
N LYS A 22 -0.70 6.25 17.65
CA LYS A 22 0.60 6.56 17.06
C LYS A 22 1.58 5.47 17.47
N LEU A 23 2.21 4.82 16.51
CA LEU A 23 3.31 3.90 16.82
C LEU A 23 4.52 4.72 17.29
N PRO A 24 4.97 4.58 18.55
CA PRO A 24 5.90 5.55 19.16
C PRO A 24 7.28 5.59 18.48
N ASN A 25 7.65 4.52 17.79
CA ASN A 25 8.96 4.40 17.15
C ASN A 25 8.88 4.49 15.60
N VAL A 26 7.74 4.85 15.03
CA VAL A 26 7.54 5.02 13.58
C VAL A 26 7.31 6.51 13.30
N LYS A 27 8.16 7.12 12.48
CA LYS A 27 8.03 8.55 12.16
C LYS A 27 6.90 8.82 11.17
N ASN A 28 6.86 8.04 10.08
CA ASN A 28 5.89 8.18 9.02
C ASN A 28 5.27 6.82 8.67
N MET A 29 3.96 6.81 8.49
CA MET A 29 3.21 5.63 8.08
C MET A 29 2.45 5.94 6.79
N PHE A 30 2.81 5.28 5.68
CA PHE A 30 2.18 5.50 4.39
C PHE A 30 1.37 4.29 3.98
N MET A 31 0.14 4.53 3.51
CA MET A 31 -0.67 3.50 2.87
C MET A 31 -0.43 3.50 1.36
N VAL A 32 -0.26 2.32 0.77
CA VAL A 32 -0.29 2.12 -0.68
C VAL A 32 -1.61 1.43 -1.03
N ALA A 33 -2.44 2.10 -1.81
CA ALA A 33 -3.80 1.69 -2.11
C ALA A 33 -4.06 1.69 -3.62
N SER A 34 -5.06 0.95 -4.05
CA SER A 34 -5.50 0.91 -5.46
C SER A 34 -7.01 0.74 -5.56
N GLY A 35 -7.60 1.20 -6.65
CA GLY A 35 -9.04 1.04 -6.92
C GLY A 35 -9.44 -0.40 -7.27
N LYS A 36 -8.54 -1.18 -7.89
CA LYS A 36 -8.76 -2.56 -8.31
C LYS A 36 -7.52 -3.42 -8.14
N GLY A 37 -7.68 -4.74 -8.14
CA GLY A 37 -6.57 -5.70 -8.16
C GLY A 37 -5.81 -5.71 -9.49
N GLY A 38 -4.58 -6.23 -9.48
CA GLY A 38 -3.76 -6.42 -10.68
C GLY A 38 -3.10 -5.17 -11.25
N VAL A 39 -3.12 -4.02 -10.56
CA VAL A 39 -2.43 -2.79 -11.00
C VAL A 39 -0.97 -2.72 -10.57
N GLY A 40 -0.46 -3.73 -9.86
CA GLY A 40 0.91 -3.76 -9.32
C GLY A 40 1.10 -2.96 -8.04
N LYS A 41 0.06 -2.80 -7.24
CA LYS A 41 0.06 -2.11 -5.94
C LYS A 41 1.20 -2.60 -5.03
N SER A 42 1.27 -3.92 -4.81
CA SER A 42 2.27 -4.54 -3.92
C SER A 42 3.69 -4.39 -4.47
N THR A 43 3.88 -4.50 -5.79
CA THR A 43 5.17 -4.21 -6.44
C THR A 43 5.61 -2.77 -6.21
N VAL A 44 4.66 -1.81 -6.28
CA VAL A 44 4.94 -0.39 -6.00
C VAL A 44 5.25 -0.17 -4.53
N ALA A 45 4.50 -0.79 -3.60
CA ALA A 45 4.76 -0.70 -2.17
C ALA A 45 6.15 -1.25 -1.81
N ALA A 46 6.48 -2.43 -2.33
CA ALA A 46 7.77 -3.09 -2.11
C ALA A 46 8.93 -2.31 -2.77
N GLY A 47 8.75 -1.83 -4.00
CA GLY A 47 9.75 -1.01 -4.70
C GLY A 47 10.01 0.33 -4.00
N LEU A 48 8.98 0.97 -3.46
CA LEU A 48 9.14 2.19 -2.65
C LEU A 48 9.91 1.89 -1.36
N ALA A 49 9.55 0.82 -0.64
CA ALA A 49 10.26 0.40 0.57
C ALA A 49 11.74 0.14 0.28
N LEU A 50 12.04 -0.54 -0.83
CA LEU A 50 13.40 -0.80 -1.26
C LEU A 50 14.15 0.49 -1.63
N SER A 51 13.51 1.41 -2.37
CA SER A 51 14.11 2.70 -2.73
C SER A 51 14.47 3.52 -1.49
N LEU A 52 13.59 3.56 -0.49
CA LEU A 52 13.85 4.23 0.79
C LEU A 52 15.01 3.57 1.56
N ALA A 53 15.06 2.23 1.60
CA ALA A 53 16.14 1.50 2.26
C ALA A 53 17.50 1.73 1.60
N LEU A 54 17.55 1.80 0.27
CA LEU A 54 18.77 2.11 -0.50
C LEU A 54 19.29 3.52 -0.24
N GLU A 55 18.41 4.47 0.09
CA GLU A 55 18.78 5.83 0.50
C GLU A 55 19.16 5.92 2.01
N GLY A 56 19.22 4.79 2.71
CA GLY A 56 19.69 4.70 4.10
C GLY A 56 18.63 4.92 5.17
N TYR A 57 17.35 4.97 4.82
CA TYR A 57 16.26 5.06 5.80
C TYR A 57 15.97 3.71 6.44
N SER A 58 15.53 3.74 7.70
CA SER A 58 15.01 2.55 8.40
C SER A 58 13.56 2.33 7.97
N VAL A 59 13.29 1.22 7.28
CA VAL A 59 12.02 0.96 6.61
C VAL A 59 11.37 -0.33 7.10
N GLY A 60 10.07 -0.26 7.36
CA GLY A 60 9.18 -1.40 7.52
C GLY A 60 8.21 -1.51 6.34
N LEU A 61 7.86 -2.73 5.99
CA LEU A 61 6.84 -3.05 5.00
C LEU A 61 5.83 -4.02 5.61
N MET A 62 4.58 -3.58 5.69
CA MET A 62 3.46 -4.37 6.19
C MET A 62 2.53 -4.75 5.03
N ASP A 63 2.38 -6.04 4.77
CA ASP A 63 1.39 -6.56 3.85
C ASP A 63 0.08 -6.83 4.60
N ALA A 64 -0.91 -6.01 4.33
CA ALA A 64 -2.25 -6.10 4.89
C ALA A 64 -3.28 -6.62 3.87
N ASP A 65 -2.84 -7.09 2.70
CA ASP A 65 -3.73 -7.67 1.68
C ASP A 65 -4.08 -9.12 2.00
N ILE A 66 -5.16 -9.31 2.74
CA ILE A 66 -5.64 -10.64 3.16
C ILE A 66 -6.18 -11.51 2.01
N TYR A 67 -6.54 -10.90 0.90
CA TYR A 67 -7.13 -11.63 -0.22
C TYR A 67 -6.08 -12.18 -1.16
N GLY A 68 -4.88 -11.59 -1.16
CA GLY A 68 -3.78 -11.99 -2.01
C GLY A 68 -2.45 -11.44 -1.50
N PRO A 69 -1.98 -11.90 -0.31
CA PRO A 69 -0.72 -11.44 0.24
C PRO A 69 0.40 -11.82 -0.71
N SER A 70 1.04 -10.84 -1.33
CA SER A 70 2.06 -11.04 -2.36
C SER A 70 3.46 -10.61 -1.92
N ILE A 71 3.59 -9.90 -0.81
CA ILE A 71 4.89 -9.48 -0.30
C ILE A 71 5.80 -10.68 0.04
N PRO A 72 5.32 -11.81 0.61
CA PRO A 72 6.17 -12.98 0.82
C PRO A 72 6.83 -13.47 -0.47
N THR A 73 6.09 -13.56 -1.58
CA THR A 73 6.63 -13.95 -2.89
C THR A 73 7.68 -12.96 -3.39
N LEU A 74 7.39 -11.65 -3.34
CA LEU A 74 8.28 -10.60 -3.83
C LEU A 74 9.66 -10.59 -3.12
N PHE A 75 9.74 -11.13 -1.92
CA PHE A 75 10.95 -11.14 -1.09
C PHE A 75 11.53 -12.55 -0.84
N ASP A 76 11.05 -13.58 -1.57
CA ASP A 76 11.47 -14.97 -1.39
C ASP A 76 11.31 -15.44 0.08
N LEU A 77 10.12 -15.19 0.65
CA LEU A 77 9.78 -15.53 2.03
C LEU A 77 8.61 -16.52 2.14
N GLU A 78 8.16 -17.14 1.04
CA GLU A 78 7.02 -18.06 1.02
C GLU A 78 7.27 -19.36 1.77
N ASN A 79 8.52 -19.84 1.75
CA ASN A 79 8.94 -21.11 2.35
C ASN A 79 9.58 -20.93 3.72
N PHE A 80 9.44 -19.76 4.33
CA PHE A 80 9.94 -19.50 5.67
C PHE A 80 8.94 -19.95 6.73
N ASP A 81 9.45 -20.34 7.90
CA ASP A 81 8.63 -20.63 9.05
C ASP A 81 7.83 -19.38 9.48
N ARG A 82 6.84 -19.58 10.35
CA ARG A 82 6.10 -18.43 10.91
C ARG A 82 7.05 -17.52 11.67
N PRO A 83 6.80 -16.19 11.65
CA PRO A 83 7.60 -15.24 12.42
C PRO A 83 7.72 -15.64 13.88
N GLU A 84 8.92 -15.53 14.44
CA GLU A 84 9.18 -15.86 15.84
C GLU A 84 8.47 -14.90 16.78
N ILE A 85 8.01 -15.42 17.93
CA ILE A 85 7.50 -14.60 19.01
C ILE A 85 8.61 -14.50 20.06
N ILE A 86 9.05 -13.27 20.33
CA ILE A 86 10.07 -12.97 21.32
C ILE A 86 9.45 -12.22 22.50
N GLU A 87 9.99 -12.42 23.69
CA GLU A 87 9.61 -11.61 24.86
C GLU A 87 10.53 -10.39 24.94
N GLN A 88 9.93 -9.19 24.86
CA GLN A 88 10.65 -7.94 25.01
C GLN A 88 9.92 -7.03 26.02
N ASN A 89 10.62 -6.64 27.08
CA ASN A 89 10.05 -5.78 28.14
C ASN A 89 8.75 -6.33 28.75
N GLY A 90 8.64 -7.66 28.94
CA GLY A 90 7.45 -8.32 29.48
C GLY A 90 6.25 -8.38 28.54
N ARG A 91 6.46 -8.20 27.23
CA ARG A 91 5.45 -8.33 26.17
C ARG A 91 5.93 -9.29 25.10
N ASN A 92 5.00 -10.08 24.59
CA ASN A 92 5.25 -10.91 23.43
C ASN A 92 5.22 -10.02 22.17
N MET A 93 6.33 -9.99 21.44
CA MET A 93 6.48 -9.25 20.20
C MET A 93 6.73 -10.24 19.05
N ILE A 94 6.24 -9.89 17.86
CA ILE A 94 6.46 -10.65 16.63
C ILE A 94 7.72 -10.10 15.97
N GLU A 95 8.74 -10.96 15.75
CA GLU A 95 9.96 -10.54 15.07
C GLU A 95 9.73 -10.50 13.55
N PRO A 96 9.83 -9.32 12.89
CA PRO A 96 9.66 -9.22 11.44
C PRO A 96 10.84 -9.85 10.71
N TYR A 97 10.60 -10.39 9.51
CA TYR A 97 11.69 -10.78 8.63
C TYR A 97 12.51 -9.57 8.19
N ASN A 98 13.80 -9.76 8.00
CA ASN A 98 14.67 -8.72 7.45
C ASN A 98 15.20 -9.18 6.08
N ARG A 99 14.82 -8.47 5.03
CA ARG A 99 15.28 -8.72 3.67
C ARG A 99 15.63 -7.41 2.99
N PHE A 100 16.79 -7.34 2.38
CA PHE A 100 17.32 -6.13 1.72
C PHE A 100 17.34 -4.87 2.61
N GLY A 101 17.51 -5.04 3.93
CA GLY A 101 17.48 -3.94 4.90
C GLY A 101 16.09 -3.45 5.27
N ILE A 102 15.04 -4.15 4.86
CA ILE A 102 13.64 -3.83 5.15
C ILE A 102 13.07 -4.82 6.17
N LYS A 103 12.40 -4.33 7.19
CA LYS A 103 11.62 -5.16 8.13
C LYS A 103 10.28 -5.49 7.51
N ILE A 104 9.99 -6.78 7.32
CA ILE A 104 8.83 -7.25 6.57
C ILE A 104 7.91 -8.03 7.49
N MET A 105 6.65 -7.66 7.49
CA MET A 105 5.56 -8.39 8.10
C MET A 105 4.44 -8.57 7.07
N SER A 106 3.90 -9.76 6.96
CA SER A 106 2.76 -10.05 6.09
C SER A 106 1.73 -10.88 6.83
N ILE A 107 0.47 -10.55 6.58
CA ILE A 107 -0.64 -11.38 7.02
C ILE A 107 -0.52 -12.80 6.42
N GLY A 108 0.10 -12.93 5.25
CA GLY A 108 0.36 -14.21 4.58
C GLY A 108 1.23 -15.18 5.38
N PHE A 109 2.06 -14.71 6.32
CA PHE A 109 2.89 -15.60 7.16
C PHE A 109 2.08 -16.42 8.18
N PHE A 110 0.82 -16.04 8.43
CA PHE A 110 -0.02 -16.68 9.44
C PHE A 110 -1.04 -17.65 8.84
N PHE A 111 -1.09 -17.78 7.52
CA PHE A 111 -2.04 -18.64 6.82
C PHE A 111 -1.33 -19.70 6.00
N ASP A 112 -1.86 -20.89 6.03
CA ASP A 112 -1.54 -21.89 5.02
C ASP A 112 -2.22 -21.48 3.72
N SER A 113 -1.45 -21.36 2.65
CA SER A 113 -1.92 -21.01 1.30
C SER A 113 -3.02 -21.96 0.77
N HIS A 114 -3.19 -23.10 1.42
CA HIS A 114 -4.18 -24.14 1.08
C HIS A 114 -5.48 -24.09 1.90
N GLN A 115 -5.57 -23.22 2.90
CA GLN A 115 -6.77 -23.10 3.73
C GLN A 115 -7.52 -21.80 3.41
N ALA A 116 -8.75 -21.92 2.93
CA ALA A 116 -9.67 -20.78 2.83
C ALA A 116 -10.07 -20.33 4.25
N VAL A 117 -9.37 -19.34 4.79
CA VAL A 117 -9.73 -18.76 6.10
C VAL A 117 -10.82 -17.72 5.89
N ILE A 118 -12.01 -18.00 6.43
CA ILE A 118 -13.12 -17.04 6.39
C ILE A 118 -12.93 -16.05 7.54
N TRP A 119 -12.32 -14.91 7.25
CA TRP A 119 -12.24 -13.80 8.20
C TRP A 119 -13.57 -13.07 8.26
N ARG A 120 -14.15 -12.97 9.44
CA ARG A 120 -15.25 -12.06 9.70
C ARG A 120 -14.67 -10.69 10.06
N GLY A 121 -15.29 -9.59 9.59
CA GLY A 121 -14.77 -8.23 9.71
C GLY A 121 -14.09 -7.88 11.05
N PRO A 122 -14.73 -8.11 12.23
CA PRO A 122 -14.12 -7.80 13.52
C PRO A 122 -12.84 -8.59 13.84
N MET A 123 -12.77 -9.87 13.44
CA MET A 123 -11.60 -10.72 13.64
C MET A 123 -10.42 -10.22 12.80
N LEU A 124 -10.69 -9.85 11.55
CA LEU A 124 -9.72 -9.27 10.66
C LEU A 124 -9.15 -7.96 11.20
N SER A 125 -10.02 -7.04 11.60
CA SER A 125 -9.60 -5.75 12.14
C SER A 125 -8.72 -5.91 13.38
N ASN A 126 -9.08 -6.82 14.29
CA ASN A 126 -8.29 -7.09 15.49
C ASN A 126 -6.94 -7.75 15.17
N GLY A 127 -6.91 -8.73 14.26
CA GLY A 127 -5.68 -9.37 13.83
C GLY A 127 -4.70 -8.38 13.18
N LEU A 128 -5.20 -7.53 12.30
CA LEU A 128 -4.38 -6.48 11.66
C LEU A 128 -3.83 -5.49 12.69
N LYS A 129 -4.66 -5.02 13.62
CA LYS A 129 -4.22 -4.14 14.71
C LYS A 129 -3.14 -4.80 15.56
N GLN A 130 -3.34 -6.06 15.92
CA GLN A 130 -2.37 -6.83 16.68
C GLN A 130 -1.05 -6.96 15.92
N MET A 131 -1.08 -7.35 14.66
CA MET A 131 0.13 -7.46 13.84
C MET A 131 0.90 -6.14 13.77
N ILE A 132 0.23 -5.01 13.58
CA ILE A 132 0.91 -3.71 13.51
C ILE A 132 1.49 -3.31 14.87
N ASN A 133 0.76 -3.52 15.97
CA ASN A 133 1.17 -3.11 17.31
C ASN A 133 2.21 -4.04 17.94
N ASP A 134 2.11 -5.36 17.70
CA ASP A 134 2.92 -6.37 18.36
C ASP A 134 4.16 -6.77 17.53
N THR A 135 4.33 -6.22 16.32
CA THR A 135 5.56 -6.41 15.56
C THR A 135 6.70 -5.55 16.13
N ASN A 136 7.86 -6.17 16.31
CA ASN A 136 9.09 -5.51 16.77
C ASN A 136 9.71 -4.66 15.65
N TRP A 137 9.01 -3.59 15.30
CA TRP A 137 9.49 -2.66 14.25
C TRP A 137 10.80 -1.95 14.63
N GLY A 138 11.07 -1.78 15.92
CA GLY A 138 12.15 -0.93 16.38
C GLY A 138 11.93 0.53 15.96
N LYS A 139 13.01 1.28 15.70
CA LYS A 139 12.90 2.65 15.18
C LYS A 139 12.82 2.61 13.67
N LEU A 140 11.74 3.17 13.10
CA LEU A 140 11.54 3.31 11.67
C LEU A 140 11.38 4.77 11.27
N ASP A 141 11.99 5.14 10.14
CA ASP A 141 11.68 6.39 9.45
C ASP A 141 10.36 6.28 8.69
N TYR A 142 10.13 5.12 8.07
CA TYR A 142 8.93 4.85 7.28
C TYR A 142 8.39 3.44 7.52
N LEU A 143 7.07 3.33 7.70
CA LEU A 143 6.32 2.09 7.62
C LEU A 143 5.38 2.17 6.42
N ILE A 144 5.62 1.34 5.42
CA ILE A 144 4.79 1.24 4.22
C ILE A 144 3.76 0.14 4.44
N ILE A 145 2.48 0.45 4.25
CA ILE A 145 1.39 -0.52 4.39
C ILE A 145 0.80 -0.80 3.02
N ASP A 146 0.99 -2.00 2.52
CA ASP A 146 0.33 -2.53 1.32
C ASP A 146 -1.08 -2.99 1.68
N THR A 147 -2.12 -2.34 1.13
CA THR A 147 -3.52 -2.59 1.49
C THR A 147 -4.23 -3.45 0.44
N PRO A 148 -5.35 -4.12 0.76
CA PRO A 148 -6.19 -4.74 -0.26
C PRO A 148 -6.64 -3.73 -1.33
N PRO A 149 -7.04 -4.18 -2.52
CA PRO A 149 -7.65 -3.28 -3.50
C PRO A 149 -9.03 -2.78 -3.04
N GLY A 150 -9.41 -1.58 -3.48
CA GLY A 150 -10.72 -0.99 -3.19
C GLY A 150 -10.77 -0.17 -1.90
N THR A 151 -11.92 -0.17 -1.22
CA THR A 151 -12.23 0.69 -0.07
C THR A 151 -12.87 -0.09 1.09
N GLY A 152 -12.39 -1.32 1.32
CA GLY A 152 -12.97 -2.25 2.30
C GLY A 152 -12.55 -2.00 3.74
N ASP A 153 -12.96 -2.93 4.63
CA ASP A 153 -12.81 -2.85 6.08
C ASP A 153 -11.36 -2.64 6.56
N VAL A 154 -10.38 -3.19 5.85
CA VAL A 154 -8.94 -3.00 6.16
C VAL A 154 -8.58 -1.51 6.12
N HIS A 155 -8.99 -0.79 5.07
CA HIS A 155 -8.74 0.64 4.95
C HIS A 155 -9.39 1.42 6.09
N ILE A 156 -10.66 1.13 6.37
CA ILE A 156 -11.41 1.79 7.44
C ILE A 156 -10.73 1.55 8.79
N THR A 157 -10.33 0.30 9.07
CA THR A 157 -9.61 -0.07 10.30
C THR A 157 -8.31 0.72 10.44
N LEU A 158 -7.48 0.75 9.40
CA LEU A 158 -6.21 1.49 9.42
C LEU A 158 -6.43 2.98 9.66
N LEU A 159 -7.38 3.59 8.95
CA LEU A 159 -7.68 5.02 9.02
C LEU A 159 -8.31 5.45 10.36
N GLN A 160 -9.07 4.57 11.00
CA GLN A 160 -9.69 4.85 12.29
C GLN A 160 -8.73 4.64 13.46
N ASP A 161 -7.88 3.60 13.39
CA ASP A 161 -7.09 3.18 14.54
C ASP A 161 -5.66 3.73 14.54
N PHE A 162 -5.10 4.09 13.38
CA PHE A 162 -3.70 4.52 13.28
C PHE A 162 -3.54 5.94 12.74
N GLU A 163 -2.48 6.62 13.19
CA GLU A 163 -2.06 7.92 12.66
C GLU A 163 -1.31 7.72 11.34
N ILE A 164 -2.06 7.67 10.23
CA ILE A 164 -1.51 7.52 8.88
C ILE A 164 -1.06 8.89 8.35
N SER A 165 0.21 8.99 7.94
CA SER A 165 0.81 10.22 7.44
C SER A 165 0.32 10.60 6.04
N GLY A 166 -0.06 9.61 5.24
CA GLY A 166 -0.63 9.84 3.91
C GLY A 166 -0.80 8.56 3.11
N ALA A 167 -1.45 8.70 1.94
CA ALA A 167 -1.70 7.60 1.02
C ALA A 167 -1.09 7.84 -0.35
N ILE A 168 -0.53 6.79 -0.94
CA ILE A 168 -0.08 6.72 -2.33
C ILE A 168 -1.07 5.86 -3.09
N VAL A 169 -1.60 6.36 -4.19
CA VAL A 169 -2.62 5.67 -4.97
C VAL A 169 -2.02 5.13 -6.26
N VAL A 170 -2.09 3.81 -6.45
CA VAL A 170 -1.57 3.11 -7.63
C VAL A 170 -2.69 2.84 -8.62
N THR A 171 -2.45 3.14 -9.89
CA THR A 171 -3.37 2.89 -10.99
C THR A 171 -2.63 2.44 -12.24
N THR A 172 -3.38 1.98 -13.24
CA THR A 172 -2.91 1.82 -14.63
C THR A 172 -3.59 2.87 -15.52
N PRO A 173 -3.10 3.16 -16.74
CA PRO A 173 -3.68 4.19 -17.61
C PRO A 173 -5.13 3.94 -18.06
N GLN A 174 -5.65 2.72 -17.89
CA GLN A 174 -6.98 2.32 -18.39
C GLN A 174 -8.13 3.10 -17.76
N HIS A 175 -9.08 3.57 -18.55
CA HIS A 175 -10.25 4.30 -18.06
C HIS A 175 -11.08 3.54 -17.01
N VAL A 176 -11.19 2.22 -17.13
CA VAL A 176 -11.88 1.38 -16.13
C VAL A 176 -11.19 1.45 -14.77
N ALA A 177 -9.85 1.53 -14.73
CA ALA A 177 -9.11 1.68 -13.49
C ALA A 177 -9.35 3.05 -12.84
N LEU A 178 -9.53 4.10 -13.63
CA LEU A 178 -9.70 5.48 -13.15
C LEU A 178 -10.98 5.65 -12.31
N SER A 179 -12.08 5.01 -12.69
CA SER A 179 -13.34 5.12 -11.96
C SER A 179 -13.26 4.57 -10.54
N ASP A 180 -12.52 3.47 -10.35
CA ASP A 180 -12.35 2.84 -9.04
C ASP A 180 -11.35 3.62 -8.17
N VAL A 181 -10.30 4.16 -8.78
CA VAL A 181 -9.35 5.06 -8.09
C VAL A 181 -10.03 6.31 -7.56
N GLN A 182 -11.00 6.88 -8.28
CA GLN A 182 -11.78 8.02 -7.79
C GLN A 182 -12.50 7.73 -6.48
N LYS A 183 -13.01 6.50 -6.28
CA LYS A 183 -13.65 6.09 -5.02
C LYS A 183 -12.63 6.07 -3.88
N VAL A 184 -11.44 5.53 -4.13
CA VAL A 184 -10.34 5.47 -3.15
C VAL A 184 -9.88 6.88 -2.75
N ILE A 185 -9.66 7.78 -3.72
CA ILE A 185 -9.27 9.16 -3.44
C ILE A 185 -10.35 9.88 -2.63
N LYS A 186 -11.64 9.69 -2.97
CA LYS A 186 -12.75 10.29 -2.22
C LYS A 186 -12.85 9.73 -0.80
N MET A 187 -12.55 8.45 -0.58
CA MET A 187 -12.50 7.86 0.76
C MET A 187 -11.42 8.54 1.61
N PHE A 188 -10.21 8.72 1.06
CA PHE A 188 -9.13 9.42 1.76
C PHE A 188 -9.42 10.91 1.99
N GLY A 189 -10.24 11.54 1.15
CA GLY A 189 -10.71 12.92 1.32
C GLY A 189 -11.92 13.09 2.24
N ASP A 190 -12.44 12.02 2.86
CA ASP A 190 -13.57 12.09 3.78
C ASP A 190 -13.22 12.91 5.02
N LYS A 191 -14.19 13.74 5.48
CA LYS A 191 -13.96 14.66 6.59
C LYS A 191 -13.75 13.98 7.94
N GLN A 192 -14.19 12.74 8.11
CA GLN A 192 -14.11 12.01 9.39
C GLN A 192 -12.84 11.19 9.53
N ILE A 193 -12.38 10.62 8.43
CA ILE A 193 -11.21 9.71 8.40
C ILE A 193 -10.09 10.21 7.49
N GLY A 194 -10.22 11.43 6.98
CA GLY A 194 -9.37 11.98 5.94
C GLY A 194 -7.89 11.98 6.27
N ILE A 195 -7.12 11.53 5.30
CA ILE A 195 -5.66 11.62 5.28
C ILE A 195 -5.22 12.24 3.95
N PRO A 196 -4.06 12.89 3.88
CA PRO A 196 -3.57 13.44 2.63
C PRO A 196 -3.28 12.33 1.61
N VAL A 197 -3.71 12.53 0.37
CA VAL A 197 -3.24 11.73 -0.77
C VAL A 197 -1.94 12.36 -1.25
N LEU A 198 -0.81 11.69 -1.00
CA LEU A 198 0.53 12.16 -1.35
C LEU A 198 0.74 12.22 -2.87
N GLY A 199 0.05 11.36 -3.59
CA GLY A 199 0.02 11.40 -5.05
C GLY A 199 -0.39 10.08 -5.70
N ILE A 200 -0.30 10.08 -7.02
CA ILE A 200 -0.65 8.96 -7.89
C ILE A 200 0.62 8.37 -8.49
N VAL A 201 0.70 7.04 -8.51
CA VAL A 201 1.66 6.27 -9.31
C VAL A 201 0.89 5.60 -10.44
N GLU A 202 1.21 5.96 -11.69
CA GLU A 202 0.69 5.27 -12.86
C GLU A 202 1.64 4.14 -13.23
N ASN A 203 1.26 2.92 -12.91
CA ASN A 203 2.02 1.72 -13.25
C ASN A 203 1.60 1.18 -14.61
N MET A 204 2.47 0.40 -15.24
CA MET A 204 2.24 -0.19 -16.56
C MET A 204 1.95 0.89 -17.63
N SER A 205 2.61 2.04 -17.52
CA SER A 205 2.33 3.24 -18.33
C SER A 205 2.66 3.04 -19.80
N TRP A 206 3.74 2.31 -20.10
CA TRP A 206 4.17 1.98 -21.46
C TRP A 206 5.08 0.76 -21.46
N PHE A 207 5.29 0.22 -22.64
CA PHE A 207 6.25 -0.84 -22.92
C PHE A 207 7.26 -0.40 -23.97
N ILE A 208 8.52 -0.73 -23.80
CA ILE A 208 9.60 -0.52 -24.76
C ILE A 208 10.21 -1.88 -25.09
N PRO A 209 10.09 -2.37 -26.33
CA PRO A 209 10.72 -3.63 -26.74
C PRO A 209 12.23 -3.54 -26.67
N SER A 210 12.90 -4.54 -26.12
CA SER A 210 14.36 -4.55 -25.99
C SER A 210 15.11 -4.40 -27.36
N PRO A 211 14.65 -5.03 -28.46
CA PRO A 211 15.28 -4.87 -29.78
C PRO A 211 15.05 -3.49 -30.42
N HIS A 212 14.07 -2.73 -29.94
CA HIS A 212 13.63 -1.46 -30.53
C HIS A 212 13.45 -0.38 -29.44
N PRO A 213 14.55 0.13 -28.85
CA PRO A 213 14.49 1.07 -27.72
C PRO A 213 13.90 2.42 -28.11
N GLU A 214 13.82 2.75 -29.40
CA GLU A 214 13.16 3.94 -29.96
C GLU A 214 11.64 3.85 -29.99
N GLU A 215 11.06 2.64 -29.88
CA GLU A 215 9.61 2.42 -29.93
C GLU A 215 8.99 2.40 -28.53
N LYS A 216 7.86 3.09 -28.38
CA LYS A 216 7.13 3.18 -27.12
C LYS A 216 5.65 2.84 -27.34
N TYR A 217 5.21 1.75 -26.74
CA TYR A 217 3.84 1.25 -26.86
C TYR A 217 3.03 1.51 -25.60
N TYR A 218 1.82 2.05 -25.76
CA TYR A 218 0.89 2.32 -24.67
C TYR A 218 -0.20 1.25 -24.64
N LEU A 219 0.14 0.06 -24.14
CA LEU A 219 -0.71 -1.13 -24.17
C LEU A 219 -2.03 -0.96 -23.39
N PHE A 220 -2.01 -0.15 -22.36
CA PHE A 220 -3.16 0.14 -21.49
C PHE A 220 -3.72 1.56 -21.68
N GLY A 221 -3.40 2.23 -22.77
CA GLY A 221 -3.77 3.62 -22.99
C GLY A 221 -2.73 4.60 -22.45
N LYS A 222 -3.04 5.89 -22.46
CA LYS A 222 -2.09 6.97 -22.13
C LYS A 222 -2.76 8.07 -21.31
N GLY A 223 -2.04 8.58 -20.30
CA GLY A 223 -2.42 9.82 -19.60
C GLY A 223 -3.52 9.66 -18.56
N GLY A 224 -3.87 8.43 -18.15
CA GLY A 224 -4.88 8.20 -17.11
C GLY A 224 -4.48 8.78 -15.76
N GLY A 225 -3.22 8.58 -15.36
CA GLY A 225 -2.67 9.15 -14.12
C GLY A 225 -2.63 10.67 -14.14
N ASP A 226 -2.24 11.28 -15.26
CA ASP A 226 -2.27 12.74 -15.44
C ASP A 226 -3.70 13.30 -15.32
N LEU A 227 -4.68 12.61 -15.90
CA LEU A 227 -6.08 13.02 -15.82
C LEU A 227 -6.57 13.01 -14.37
N LEU A 228 -6.27 11.95 -13.60
CA LEU A 228 -6.62 11.87 -12.18
C LEU A 228 -5.89 12.95 -11.38
N ALA A 229 -4.60 13.13 -11.59
CA ALA A 229 -3.78 14.14 -10.92
C ALA A 229 -4.38 15.53 -11.07
N LYS A 230 -4.76 15.92 -12.29
CA LYS A 230 -5.43 17.19 -12.59
C LYS A 230 -6.83 17.27 -12.00
N THR A 231 -7.61 16.19 -12.11
CA THR A 231 -9.02 16.17 -11.62
C THR A 231 -9.11 16.37 -10.12
N PHE A 232 -8.18 15.79 -9.36
CA PHE A 232 -8.20 15.84 -7.88
C PHE A 232 -7.18 16.83 -7.30
N ASN A 233 -6.42 17.53 -8.15
CA ASN A 233 -5.36 18.45 -7.75
C ASN A 233 -4.34 17.78 -6.81
N ILE A 234 -3.89 16.59 -7.17
CA ILE A 234 -2.87 15.81 -6.47
C ILE A 234 -1.71 15.50 -7.42
N PRO A 235 -0.45 15.35 -6.94
CA PRO A 235 0.68 15.15 -7.83
C PRO A 235 0.68 13.77 -8.50
N LEU A 236 1.12 13.70 -9.76
CA LEU A 236 1.60 12.46 -10.36
C LEU A 236 3.03 12.22 -9.88
N LEU A 237 3.22 11.20 -9.03
CA LEU A 237 4.52 10.91 -8.42
C LEU A 237 5.48 10.30 -9.43
N ALA A 238 5.02 9.29 -10.15
CA ALA A 238 5.80 8.61 -11.19
C ALA A 238 4.89 7.88 -12.19
N GLN A 239 5.50 7.56 -13.32
CA GLN A 239 5.00 6.62 -14.32
C GLN A 239 6.01 5.48 -14.42
N ILE A 240 5.58 4.24 -14.18
CA ILE A 240 6.43 3.04 -14.20
C ILE A 240 6.14 2.28 -15.49
N PRO A 241 7.15 1.93 -16.29
CA PRO A 241 6.95 1.16 -17.51
C PRO A 241 6.60 -0.31 -17.22
N ILE A 242 6.02 -0.98 -18.22
CA ILE A 242 6.00 -2.43 -18.26
C ILE A 242 7.44 -2.87 -18.58
N ASN A 243 7.98 -3.74 -17.72
CA ASN A 243 9.34 -4.24 -17.87
C ASN A 243 9.35 -5.73 -17.54
N GLU A 244 9.84 -6.55 -18.47
CA GLU A 244 9.96 -8.00 -18.30
C GLU A 244 10.82 -8.36 -17.08
N LYS A 245 11.88 -7.59 -16.83
CA LYS A 245 12.77 -7.80 -15.68
C LYS A 245 12.05 -7.59 -14.35
N ILE A 246 11.08 -6.65 -14.28
CA ILE A 246 10.26 -6.47 -13.07
C ILE A 246 9.44 -7.73 -12.81
N CYS A 247 8.78 -8.27 -13.84
CA CYS A 247 7.97 -9.48 -13.71
C CYS A 247 8.83 -10.64 -13.20
N THR A 248 9.92 -10.96 -13.91
CA THR A 248 10.83 -12.04 -13.52
C THR A 248 11.40 -11.86 -12.11
N ALA A 249 11.85 -10.66 -11.75
CA ALA A 249 12.38 -10.38 -10.42
C ALA A 249 11.33 -10.54 -9.32
N CYS A 250 10.09 -10.15 -9.59
CA CYS A 250 8.98 -10.33 -8.66
C CYS A 250 8.66 -11.82 -8.46
N ASP A 251 8.60 -12.60 -9.54
CA ASP A 251 8.27 -14.03 -9.49
C ASP A 251 9.39 -14.85 -8.83
N GLU A 252 10.63 -14.41 -8.95
CA GLU A 252 11.81 -15.08 -8.36
C GLU A 252 12.15 -14.58 -6.93
N GLY A 253 11.37 -13.67 -6.36
CA GLY A 253 11.68 -13.09 -5.03
C GLY A 253 12.94 -12.23 -4.98
N LYS A 254 13.39 -11.75 -6.13
CA LYS A 254 14.62 -10.96 -6.33
C LYS A 254 14.32 -9.49 -6.58
N LEU A 255 13.41 -8.92 -5.84
CA LEU A 255 12.91 -7.55 -6.05
C LEU A 255 14.03 -6.51 -6.13
N ASN A 256 15.16 -6.71 -5.42
CA ASN A 256 16.31 -5.81 -5.49
C ASN A 256 16.89 -5.67 -6.91
N GLU A 257 16.68 -6.66 -7.79
CA GLU A 257 17.16 -6.63 -9.17
C GLU A 257 16.46 -5.56 -10.02
N ILE A 258 15.20 -5.18 -9.68
CA ILE A 258 14.47 -4.15 -10.43
C ILE A 258 15.16 -2.78 -10.39
N MET A 259 15.91 -2.50 -9.32
CA MET A 259 16.64 -1.24 -9.17
C MET A 259 17.88 -1.14 -10.05
N LYS A 260 18.28 -2.22 -10.72
CA LYS A 260 19.36 -2.23 -11.73
C LYS A 260 18.90 -1.66 -13.07
N ASP A 261 17.57 -1.64 -13.33
CA ASP A 261 17.01 -0.95 -14.48
C ASP A 261 16.89 0.54 -14.19
N GLU A 262 17.53 1.38 -15.02
CA GLU A 262 17.61 2.82 -14.78
C GLU A 262 16.24 3.50 -14.82
N ALA A 263 15.37 3.13 -15.76
CA ALA A 263 14.06 3.75 -15.90
C ALA A 263 13.17 3.43 -14.67
N VAL A 264 13.25 2.19 -14.19
CA VAL A 264 12.53 1.75 -12.98
C VAL A 264 13.09 2.44 -11.75
N ARG A 265 14.41 2.47 -11.59
CA ARG A 265 15.07 3.13 -10.47
C ARG A 265 14.72 4.62 -10.41
N LEU A 266 14.77 5.32 -11.52
CA LEU A 266 14.39 6.74 -11.59
C LEU A 266 12.92 6.98 -11.27
N ALA A 267 12.02 6.07 -11.68
CA ALA A 267 10.61 6.15 -11.33
C ALA A 267 10.40 6.04 -9.81
N PHE A 268 11.01 5.05 -9.14
CA PHE A 268 10.93 4.90 -7.70
C PHE A 268 11.62 6.05 -6.94
N GLN A 269 12.74 6.54 -7.44
CA GLN A 269 13.41 7.73 -6.90
C GLN A 269 12.52 8.97 -6.99
N SER A 270 11.76 9.14 -8.09
CA SER A 270 10.79 10.24 -8.22
C SER A 270 9.67 10.13 -7.18
N ILE A 271 9.17 8.90 -6.88
CA ILE A 271 8.18 8.70 -5.82
C ILE A 271 8.79 9.12 -4.48
N PHE A 272 9.94 8.55 -4.14
CA PHE A 272 10.67 8.84 -2.90
C PHE A 272 10.83 10.35 -2.67
N LEU A 273 11.44 11.08 -3.62
CA LEU A 273 11.71 12.51 -3.49
C LEU A 273 10.44 13.35 -3.23
N LYS A 274 9.32 12.97 -3.83
CA LYS A 274 8.07 13.72 -3.70
C LYS A 274 7.26 13.40 -2.44
N VAL A 275 7.50 12.24 -1.81
CA VAL A 275 6.76 11.85 -0.59
C VAL A 275 7.55 12.15 0.69
N THR A 276 8.85 12.46 0.58
CA THR A 276 9.72 12.77 1.73
C THR A 276 9.97 14.26 1.93
N LEU A 277 9.55 15.11 0.98
CA LEU A 277 9.57 16.57 1.07
C LEU A 277 8.33 17.10 1.78
#